data_af34b500f808552af042469f4a10fcb7
#
_entry.id   af34b500f808552af042469f4a10fcb7
#
_cell.length_a   1.000
_cell.length_b   1.000
_cell.length_c   1.000
_cell.angle_alpha   90.00
_cell.angle_beta   90.00
_cell.angle_gamma   90.00
#
_symmetry.space_group_name_H-M   'P 1'
#
loop_
_entity.id
_entity.type
_entity.pdbx_description
1 polymer ?
#
loop_
_entity_poly.entity_id
_entity_poly.type
_entity_poly.pdbx_seq_one_letter_code
_entity_poly.pdbx_strand_id
1 'polypeptide(L)' 'MANWFECKVKFDKMMETGVPKTVNEPYLVDALSFTEAESRIIEAMTPYISGEFTVSAVKRTNISEIFWDETGD' A
#
# COMPACT_ATOMS: atom_id res chain seq x y z
N MET A 1 -7.47 12.64 15.05
CA MET A 1 -7.31 11.20 14.95
C MET A 1 -7.03 10.81 13.53
N ALA A 2 -6.09 9.93 13.37
CA ALA A 2 -5.74 9.47 12.03
C ALA A 2 -6.77 8.47 11.53
N ASN A 3 -6.91 8.40 10.25
CA ASN A 3 -7.80 7.47 9.59
C ASN A 3 -6.97 6.46 8.81
N TRP A 4 -7.52 5.28 8.64
CA TRP A 4 -6.85 4.25 7.86
C TRP A 4 -7.36 4.27 6.44
N PHE A 5 -6.43 4.32 5.51
CA PHE A 5 -6.74 4.32 4.08
C PHE A 5 -6.17 3.06 3.44
N GLU A 6 -6.94 2.48 2.54
CA GLU A 6 -6.45 1.37 1.74
C GLU A 6 -5.91 1.94 0.45
N CYS A 7 -4.63 1.73 0.22
CA CYS A 7 -3.97 2.20 -1.00
C CYS A 7 -3.59 1.00 -1.83
N LYS A 8 -4.03 0.96 -3.08
CA LYS A 8 -3.65 -0.12 -3.99
C LYS A 8 -2.49 0.34 -4.84
N VAL A 9 -1.42 -0.41 -4.79
CA VAL A 9 -0.19 -0.10 -5.53
C VAL A 9 -0.04 -1.08 -6.68
N LYS A 10 0.08 -0.54 -7.88
CA LYS A 10 0.21 -1.33 -9.09
C LYS A 10 1.64 -1.26 -9.59
N PHE A 11 2.26 -2.39 -9.79
CA PHE A 11 3.63 -2.46 -10.27
C PHE A 11 3.88 -3.78 -10.98
N ASP A 12 4.98 -3.85 -11.72
CA ASP A 12 5.37 -5.07 -12.42
C ASP A 12 6.31 -5.87 -11.55
N LYS A 13 5.95 -7.13 -11.34
CA LYS A 13 6.76 -8.03 -10.56
C LYS A 13 7.40 -9.04 -11.50
N MET A 14 8.73 -9.19 -11.38
CA MET A 14 9.45 -10.16 -12.20
C MET A 14 9.20 -11.56 -11.67
N MET A 15 8.71 -12.43 -12.54
CA MET A 15 8.45 -13.80 -12.18
C MET A 15 9.69 -14.66 -12.45
N GLU A 16 9.70 -15.86 -11.90
CA GLU A 16 10.80 -16.80 -12.10
C GLU A 16 11.04 -17.12 -13.56
N THR A 17 9.99 -17.07 -14.34
CA THR A 17 10.09 -17.34 -15.78
C THR A 17 10.75 -16.19 -16.53
N GLY A 18 11.02 -15.08 -15.87
CA GLY A 18 11.58 -13.90 -16.50
C GLY A 18 10.54 -13.01 -17.17
N VAL A 19 9.27 -13.38 -17.09
CA VAL A 19 8.19 -12.58 -17.66
C VAL A 19 7.62 -11.67 -16.58
N PRO A 20 7.55 -10.36 -16.82
CA PRO A 20 6.97 -9.47 -15.82
C PRO A 20 5.46 -9.67 -15.72
N LYS A 21 4.95 -9.57 -14.52
CA LYS A 21 3.52 -9.67 -14.26
C LYS A 21 3.07 -8.45 -13.48
N THR A 22 2.03 -7.78 -13.97
CA THR A 22 1.48 -6.62 -13.26
C THR A 22 0.65 -7.10 -12.08
N VAL A 23 0.95 -6.58 -10.92
CA VAL A 23 0.21 -6.90 -9.70
C VAL A 23 -0.36 -5.63 -9.11
N ASN A 24 -1.42 -5.76 -8.34
CA ASN A 24 -2.09 -4.65 -7.70
C ASN A 24 -2.33 -5.04 -6.26
N GLU A 25 -1.48 -4.56 -5.36
CA GLU A 25 -1.48 -5.00 -3.97
C GLU A 25 -2.02 -3.92 -3.04
N PRO A 26 -2.90 -4.30 -2.11
CA PRO A 26 -3.44 -3.33 -1.15
C PRO A 26 -2.56 -3.17 0.07
N TYR A 27 -2.47 -1.95 0.56
CA TYR A 27 -1.75 -1.62 1.78
C TYR A 27 -2.60 -0.67 2.62
N LEU A 28 -2.44 -0.75 3.93
CA LEU A 28 -3.12 0.17 4.83
C LEU A 28 -2.16 1.26 5.27
N VAL A 29 -2.63 2.49 5.19
CA VAL A 29 -1.84 3.66 5.52
C VAL A 29 -2.61 4.54 6.48
N ASP A 30 -1.94 4.97 7.53
CA ASP A 30 -2.48 5.90 8.51
C ASP A 30 -2.24 7.32 8.00
N ALA A 31 -3.28 8.09 7.80
CA ALA A 31 -3.14 9.44 7.27
C ALA A 31 -4.33 10.30 7.65
N LEU A 32 -4.18 11.61 7.47
CA LEU A 32 -5.23 12.56 7.77
C LEU A 32 -6.07 12.90 6.55
N SER A 33 -5.59 12.60 5.37
CA SER A 33 -6.29 12.91 4.13
C SER A 33 -5.88 11.94 3.04
N PHE A 34 -6.64 11.93 1.95
CA PHE A 34 -6.31 11.12 0.77
C PHE A 34 -4.95 11.50 0.20
N THR A 35 -4.67 12.78 0.12
CA THR A 35 -3.40 13.28 -0.40
C THR A 35 -2.23 12.80 0.45
N GLU A 36 -2.39 12.85 1.75
CA GLU A 36 -1.35 12.39 2.65
C GLU A 36 -1.16 10.88 2.55
N ALA A 37 -2.25 10.14 2.43
CA ALA A 37 -2.18 8.69 2.29
C ALA A 37 -1.39 8.32 1.03
N GLU A 38 -1.68 8.99 -0.06
CA GLU A 38 -0.97 8.74 -1.31
C GLU A 38 0.53 9.04 -1.18
N SER A 39 0.86 10.18 -0.59
CA SER A 39 2.25 10.55 -0.38
C SER A 39 2.98 9.54 0.50
N ARG A 40 2.33 9.09 1.54
CA ARG A 40 2.95 8.15 2.47
C ARG A 40 3.19 6.79 1.84
N ILE A 41 2.25 6.30 1.03
CA ILE A 41 2.44 5.01 0.40
C ILE A 41 3.53 5.07 -0.67
N ILE A 42 3.62 6.16 -1.39
CA ILE A 42 4.67 6.35 -2.39
C ILE A 42 6.04 6.33 -1.71
N GLU A 43 6.18 7.08 -0.63
CA GLU A 43 7.42 7.14 0.12
C GLU A 43 7.80 5.79 0.69
N ALA A 44 6.82 5.07 1.22
CA ALA A 44 7.07 3.78 1.83
C ALA A 44 7.45 2.71 0.81
N MET A 45 6.87 2.78 -0.39
CA MET A 45 7.11 1.75 -1.40
C MET A 45 8.34 2.00 -2.25
N THR A 46 8.78 3.24 -2.35
CA THR A 46 9.93 3.59 -3.19
C THR A 46 11.17 2.72 -2.93
N PRO A 47 11.55 2.46 -1.67
CA PRO A 47 12.72 1.62 -1.44
C PRO A 47 12.50 0.13 -1.70
N TYR A 48 11.25 -0.30 -1.79
CA TYR A 48 10.95 -1.72 -1.96
C TYR A 48 10.64 -2.12 -3.39
N ILE A 49 10.19 -1.17 -4.20
CA ILE A 49 9.82 -1.47 -5.58
C ILE A 49 10.89 -0.89 -6.50
N SER A 50 11.54 -1.80 -7.23
CA SER A 50 12.56 -1.41 -8.20
C SER A 50 11.82 -1.08 -9.49
N GLY A 51 11.89 0.13 -9.92
CA GLY A 51 11.21 0.56 -11.13
C GLY A 51 9.96 1.36 -10.82
N GLU A 52 9.13 1.54 -11.80
CA GLU A 52 7.96 2.39 -11.68
C GLU A 52 6.79 1.68 -11.03
N PHE A 53 6.02 2.43 -10.29
CA PHE A 53 4.78 1.92 -9.73
C PHE A 53 3.77 3.06 -9.68
N THR A 54 2.50 2.71 -9.56
CA THR A 54 1.41 3.67 -9.53
C THR A 54 0.48 3.36 -8.36
N VAL A 55 0.00 4.39 -7.71
CA VAL A 55 -1.05 4.21 -6.72
C VAL A 55 -2.37 4.22 -7.50
N SER A 56 -2.94 3.05 -7.70
CA SER A 56 -4.12 2.90 -8.56
C SER A 56 -5.42 3.30 -7.87
N ALA A 57 -5.45 3.23 -6.54
CA ALA A 57 -6.65 3.61 -5.80
C ALA A 57 -6.31 3.95 -4.37
N VAL A 58 -7.00 4.92 -3.80
CA VAL A 58 -6.90 5.27 -2.39
C VAL A 58 -8.32 5.35 -1.86
N LYS A 59 -8.61 4.56 -0.84
CA LYS A 59 -9.94 4.46 -0.29
C LYS A 59 -9.91 4.57 1.22
N ARG A 60 -10.80 5.37 1.77
CA ARG A 60 -10.93 5.45 3.21
C ARG A 60 -11.65 4.20 3.72
N THR A 61 -11.09 3.60 4.76
CA THR A 61 -11.68 2.39 5.32
C THR A 61 -12.53 2.72 6.53
N ASN A 62 -13.28 1.72 6.99
CA ASN A 62 -14.06 1.84 8.21
C ASN A 62 -13.28 1.35 9.42
N ILE A 63 -12.00 1.08 9.25
CA ILE A 63 -11.16 0.60 10.34
C ILE A 63 -10.84 1.78 11.24
N SER A 64 -11.30 1.75 12.48
CA SER A 64 -10.99 2.84 13.41
C SER A 64 -9.66 2.61 14.09
N GLU A 65 -9.26 1.36 14.21
CA GLU A 65 -8.00 1.07 14.87
C GLU A 65 -7.55 -0.33 14.49
N ILE A 66 -6.25 -0.55 14.49
CA ILE A 66 -5.69 -1.86 14.19
C ILE A 66 -5.07 -2.42 15.46
N PHE A 67 -5.56 -3.56 15.89
CA PHE A 67 -4.99 -4.25 17.02
C PHE A 67 -3.88 -5.16 16.57
N TRP A 68 -2.78 -5.08 17.28
CA TRP A 68 -1.65 -5.93 17.02
C TRP A 68 -1.61 -7.03 18.07
N ASP A 69 -1.80 -8.25 17.65
CA ASP A 69 -1.81 -9.39 18.56
C ASP A 69 -0.46 -10.09 18.53
N GLU A 70 0.33 -9.87 19.53
CA GLU A 70 1.67 -10.42 19.59
C GLU A 70 1.71 -11.91 19.86
N THR A 71 0.67 -12.44 20.46
CA THR A 71 0.67 -13.86 20.74
C THR A 71 0.19 -14.64 19.57
N GLY A 72 -0.42 -13.97 18.69
CA GLY A 72 -1.06 -14.49 17.66
C GLY A 72 -0.59 -15.43 16.87
N ASP A 73 -0.04 -15.61 17.09
CA ASP A 73 0.16 -16.46 16.48
C ASP A 73 -0.66 -16.96 15.82
#